data_9ee17d01797c53d7738531d79e07c128
#
_entry.id   9ee17d01797c53d7738531d79e07c128
#
_cell.length_a   1.000
_cell.length_b   1.000
_cell.length_c   1.000
_cell.angle_alpha   90.00
_cell.angle_beta   90.00
_cell.angle_gamma   90.00
#
_symmetry.space_group_name_H-M   'P 1'
#
loop_
_entity.id
_entity.type
_entity.pdbx_description
1 polymer ?
#
loop_
_entity_poly.entity_id
_entity_poly.type
_entity_poly.pdbx_seq_one_letter_code
_entity_poly.pdbx_strand_id
1 'polypeptide(L)'
;IQQFMSERGLTLSEEKTKITHINDGFDFLGFNIRKYPNGKVLTKPSKDSMKSFCEKIRLKIKSNKTAKASSIVRMLNPMITGWGNYYRYGVSSKSFSRIDFEIFKSLWRWAKRRHSKKSKHWIKDKYFLQLKGRKWCFAAIEKRSKSYKDKTLRLKRLGDISIKNYVRVRGEANPYDPAYADYY
;
A
#
# COMPACT_ATOMS: atom_id res chain seq x y z
N ILE A 1 -21.83 26.03 8.46
CA ILE A 1 -20.48 25.61 8.95
C ILE A 1 -19.76 26.84 9.55
N GLN A 2 -19.67 27.98 8.83
CA GLN A 2 -19.01 29.19 9.34
C GLN A 2 -19.61 29.65 10.67
N GLN A 3 -20.93 29.77 10.76
CA GLN A 3 -21.65 30.11 11.98
C GLN A 3 -21.32 29.13 13.13
N PHE A 4 -21.40 27.82 12.88
CA PHE A 4 -21.07 26.78 13.85
C PHE A 4 -19.62 26.89 14.38
N MET A 5 -18.68 27.25 13.51
CA MET A 5 -17.27 27.42 13.88
C MET A 5 -17.06 28.70 14.70
N SER A 6 -17.68 29.84 14.25
CA SER A 6 -17.52 31.13 14.92
C SER A 6 -18.06 31.13 16.34
N GLU A 7 -19.18 30.45 16.60
CA GLU A 7 -19.72 30.27 17.96
C GLU A 7 -18.75 29.54 18.91
N ARG A 8 -17.74 28.86 18.38
CA ARG A 8 -16.70 28.10 19.11
C ARG A 8 -15.33 28.78 19.05
N GLY A 9 -15.30 30.06 18.64
CA GLY A 9 -14.06 30.82 18.52
C GLY A 9 -13.10 30.33 17.42
N LEU A 10 -13.61 29.53 16.46
CA LEU A 10 -12.83 28.99 15.34
C LEU A 10 -13.16 29.72 14.05
N THR A 11 -12.15 29.99 13.25
CA THR A 11 -12.30 30.59 11.92
C THR A 11 -11.83 29.64 10.83
N LEU A 12 -12.55 29.62 9.70
CA LEU A 12 -12.12 28.87 8.52
C LEU A 12 -11.03 29.66 7.80
N SER A 13 -9.95 28.96 7.43
CA SER A 13 -8.91 29.54 6.57
C SER A 13 -9.44 29.64 5.15
N GLU A 14 -9.55 30.84 4.59
CA GLU A 14 -10.01 31.07 3.23
C GLU A 14 -9.10 30.40 2.19
N GLU A 15 -7.78 30.45 2.41
CA GLU A 15 -6.79 29.82 1.52
C GLU A 15 -6.91 28.28 1.45
N LYS A 16 -7.32 27.65 2.57
CA LYS A 16 -7.40 26.18 2.70
C LYS A 16 -8.80 25.63 2.49
N THR A 17 -9.82 26.48 2.56
CA THR A 17 -11.22 26.06 2.42
C THR A 17 -11.62 26.14 0.95
N LYS A 18 -11.94 24.98 0.35
CA LYS A 18 -12.38 24.89 -1.04
C LYS A 18 -13.70 24.15 -1.13
N ILE A 19 -14.63 24.71 -1.88
CA ILE A 19 -15.84 24.01 -2.29
C ILE A 19 -15.48 23.22 -3.56
N THR A 20 -15.59 21.90 -3.50
CA THR A 20 -15.26 21.03 -4.63
C THR A 20 -16.47 20.19 -4.99
N HIS A 21 -16.83 20.16 -6.28
CA HIS A 21 -17.91 19.33 -6.74
C HIS A 21 -17.50 17.84 -6.69
N ILE A 22 -18.40 16.97 -6.24
CA ILE A 22 -18.10 15.54 -6.04
C ILE A 22 -17.68 14.81 -7.34
N ASN A 23 -18.09 15.30 -8.50
CA ASN A 23 -17.68 14.75 -9.80
C ASN A 23 -16.21 15.07 -10.13
N ASP A 24 -15.68 16.17 -9.61
CA ASP A 24 -14.25 16.52 -9.76
C ASP A 24 -13.40 15.68 -8.81
N GLY A 25 -13.99 15.34 -7.66
CA GLY A 25 -13.37 14.57 -6.60
C GLY A 25 -12.42 15.40 -5.74
N PHE A 26 -12.17 14.93 -4.56
CA PHE A 26 -11.25 15.55 -3.61
C PHE A 26 -10.44 14.46 -2.87
N ASP A 27 -9.28 14.87 -2.37
CA ASP A 27 -8.42 14.02 -1.59
C ASP A 27 -8.64 14.27 -0.10
N PHE A 28 -8.92 13.20 0.65
CA PHE A 28 -9.11 13.23 2.09
C PHE A 28 -8.43 12.04 2.74
N LEU A 29 -7.60 12.27 3.75
CA LEU A 29 -6.82 11.25 4.47
C LEU A 29 -6.09 10.27 3.53
N GLY A 30 -5.55 10.79 2.43
CA GLY A 30 -4.83 9.98 1.44
C GLY A 30 -5.70 9.18 0.49
N PHE A 31 -7.02 9.27 0.59
CA PHE A 31 -7.97 8.74 -0.36
C PHE A 31 -8.49 9.82 -1.30
N ASN A 32 -8.69 9.48 -2.57
CA ASN A 32 -9.45 10.26 -3.51
C ASN A 32 -10.90 9.77 -3.53
N ILE A 33 -11.84 10.65 -3.22
CA ILE A 33 -13.28 10.40 -3.21
C ILE A 33 -13.88 11.12 -4.41
N ARG A 34 -14.56 10.36 -5.30
CA ARG A 34 -15.10 10.91 -6.54
C ARG A 34 -16.35 10.16 -6.99
N LYS A 35 -17.35 10.91 -7.51
CA LYS A 35 -18.49 10.34 -8.22
C LYS A 35 -18.13 10.16 -9.70
N TYR A 36 -18.40 8.99 -10.23
CA TYR A 36 -18.11 8.65 -11.63
C TYR A 36 -19.38 8.73 -12.49
N PRO A 37 -19.24 8.81 -13.83
CA PRO A 37 -20.41 8.92 -14.75
C PRO A 37 -21.45 7.81 -14.60
N ASN A 38 -21.05 6.64 -14.11
CA ASN A 38 -21.95 5.53 -13.80
C ASN A 38 -22.74 5.71 -12.48
N GLY A 39 -22.74 6.91 -11.89
CA GLY A 39 -23.42 7.25 -10.65
C GLY A 39 -22.74 6.76 -9.36
N LYS A 40 -21.68 5.93 -9.45
CA LYS A 40 -21.03 5.36 -8.28
C LYS A 40 -20.02 6.32 -7.68
N VAL A 41 -20.07 6.50 -6.36
CA VAL A 41 -19.02 7.18 -5.60
C VAL A 41 -17.97 6.14 -5.22
N LEU A 42 -16.72 6.36 -5.61
CA LEU A 42 -15.62 5.46 -5.32
C LEU A 42 -14.56 6.17 -4.47
N THR A 43 -14.07 5.45 -3.49
CA THR A 43 -12.94 5.85 -2.64
C THR A 43 -11.72 5.04 -3.08
N LYS A 44 -10.65 5.71 -3.51
CA LYS A 44 -9.42 5.08 -4.02
C LYS A 44 -8.21 5.70 -3.33
N PRO A 45 -7.05 5.03 -3.26
CA PRO A 45 -5.80 5.68 -2.87
C PRO A 45 -5.53 6.91 -3.76
N SER A 46 -5.21 8.05 -3.15
CA SER A 46 -4.89 9.27 -3.89
C SER A 46 -3.60 9.10 -4.70
N LYS A 47 -3.45 9.88 -5.77
CA LYS A 47 -2.23 9.85 -6.60
C LYS A 47 -1.00 10.22 -5.78
N ASP A 48 -1.12 11.20 -4.90
CA ASP A 48 -0.01 11.69 -4.07
C ASP A 48 0.40 10.66 -3.01
N SER A 49 -0.57 9.98 -2.40
CA SER A 49 -0.27 8.88 -1.47
C SER A 49 0.47 7.73 -2.16
N MET A 50 0.04 7.34 -3.36
CA MET A 50 0.72 6.31 -4.15
C MET A 50 2.14 6.73 -4.53
N LYS A 51 2.32 7.98 -4.99
CA LYS A 51 3.62 8.54 -5.37
C LYS A 51 4.56 8.58 -4.17
N SER A 52 4.11 9.13 -3.06
CA SER A 52 4.88 9.21 -1.81
C SER A 52 5.31 7.82 -1.31
N PHE A 53 4.41 6.84 -1.33
CA PHE A 53 4.75 5.48 -0.94
C PHE A 53 5.79 4.85 -1.86
N CYS A 54 5.63 4.98 -3.18
CA CYS A 54 6.61 4.49 -4.15
C CYS A 54 7.99 5.15 -3.95
N GLU A 55 8.04 6.43 -3.64
CA GLU A 55 9.27 7.15 -3.35
C GLU A 55 9.94 6.66 -2.07
N LYS A 56 9.18 6.48 -0.99
CA LYS A 56 9.68 5.89 0.26
C LYS A 56 10.32 4.51 0.03
N ILE A 57 9.65 3.65 -0.73
CA ILE A 57 10.18 2.33 -1.10
C ILE A 57 11.46 2.46 -1.92
N ARG A 58 11.49 3.33 -2.94
CA ARG A 58 12.67 3.56 -3.79
C ARG A 58 13.85 4.06 -2.98
N LEU A 59 13.64 5.03 -2.10
CA LEU A 59 14.68 5.57 -1.22
C LEU A 59 15.21 4.47 -0.29
N LYS A 60 14.32 3.67 0.31
CA LYS A 60 14.74 2.57 1.18
C LYS A 60 15.58 1.53 0.46
N ILE A 61 15.24 1.17 -0.78
CA ILE A 61 16.01 0.26 -1.61
C ILE A 61 17.34 0.91 -2.02
N LYS A 62 17.33 2.21 -2.41
CA LYS A 62 18.51 2.95 -2.85
C LYS A 62 19.56 3.14 -1.74
N SER A 63 19.12 3.39 -0.51
CA SER A 63 20.01 3.53 0.66
C SER A 63 20.63 2.19 1.09
N ASN A 64 20.07 1.06 0.66
CA ASN A 64 20.52 -0.28 1.04
C ASN A 64 21.11 -1.06 -0.14
N LYS A 65 22.05 -0.46 -0.88
CA LYS A 65 22.64 -1.03 -2.11
C LYS A 65 23.37 -2.35 -1.85
N THR A 66 24.05 -2.46 -0.72
CA THR A 66 24.91 -3.60 -0.35
C THR A 66 24.20 -4.61 0.57
N ALA A 67 22.99 -4.31 1.03
CA ALA A 67 22.23 -5.15 1.95
C ALA A 67 21.94 -6.54 1.36
N LYS A 68 21.83 -7.56 2.22
CA LYS A 68 21.35 -8.89 1.82
C LYS A 68 19.89 -8.81 1.36
N ALA A 69 19.49 -9.67 0.42
CA ALA A 69 18.11 -9.70 -0.07
C ALA A 69 17.10 -9.97 1.06
N SER A 70 17.46 -10.81 2.04
CA SER A 70 16.64 -11.07 3.23
C SER A 70 16.39 -9.80 4.05
N SER A 71 17.41 -8.94 4.22
CA SER A 71 17.26 -7.66 4.91
C SER A 71 16.31 -6.72 4.16
N ILE A 72 16.42 -6.66 2.82
CA ILE A 72 15.48 -5.89 1.97
C ILE A 72 14.05 -6.40 2.18
N VAL A 73 13.81 -7.71 2.15
CA VAL A 73 12.48 -8.29 2.37
C VAL A 73 11.93 -7.92 3.75
N ARG A 74 12.76 -8.03 4.81
CA ARG A 74 12.35 -7.68 6.17
C ARG A 74 12.00 -6.21 6.34
N MET A 75 12.74 -5.32 5.67
CA MET A 75 12.46 -3.87 5.71
C MET A 75 11.19 -3.49 4.94
N LEU A 76 10.94 -4.10 3.78
CA LEU A 76 9.85 -3.70 2.91
C LEU A 76 8.50 -4.34 3.32
N ASN A 77 8.50 -5.56 3.87
CA ASN A 77 7.28 -6.27 4.22
C ASN A 77 6.37 -5.51 5.21
N PRO A 78 6.87 -4.91 6.30
CA PRO A 78 6.04 -4.09 7.19
C PRO A 78 5.43 -2.88 6.47
N MET A 79 6.22 -2.20 5.62
CA MET A 79 5.76 -1.04 4.86
C MET A 79 4.63 -1.41 3.89
N ILE A 80 4.82 -2.52 3.14
CA ILE A 80 3.82 -3.03 2.18
C ILE A 80 2.54 -3.44 2.92
N THR A 81 2.70 -4.17 4.04
CA THR A 81 1.55 -4.63 4.83
C THR A 81 0.79 -3.46 5.45
N GLY A 82 1.49 -2.50 6.04
CA GLY A 82 0.86 -1.34 6.68
C GLY A 82 0.09 -0.49 5.67
N TRP A 83 0.73 -0.14 4.55
CA TRP A 83 0.07 0.63 3.49
C TRP A 83 -1.12 -0.12 2.88
N GLY A 84 -0.96 -1.40 2.60
CA GLY A 84 -2.02 -2.23 2.04
C GLY A 84 -3.20 -2.42 2.98
N ASN A 85 -2.96 -2.61 4.27
CA ASN A 85 -4.03 -2.74 5.26
C ASN A 85 -4.82 -1.44 5.43
N TYR A 86 -4.17 -0.28 5.32
CA TYR A 86 -4.84 1.01 5.36
C TYR A 86 -5.78 1.20 4.16
N TYR A 87 -5.30 0.88 2.95
CA TYR A 87 -6.06 1.11 1.73
C TYR A 87 -6.97 -0.05 1.29
N ARG A 88 -6.96 -1.18 2.00
CA ARG A 88 -7.78 -2.36 1.64
C ARG A 88 -9.28 -2.13 1.69
N TYR A 89 -9.74 -1.09 2.38
CA TYR A 89 -11.15 -0.74 2.50
C TYR A 89 -11.67 0.14 1.35
N GLY A 90 -10.81 0.51 0.43
CA GLY A 90 -11.16 1.26 -0.78
C GLY A 90 -11.07 0.42 -2.05
N VAL A 91 -11.45 1.01 -3.18
CA VAL A 91 -11.30 0.40 -4.52
C VAL A 91 -9.82 0.46 -4.94
N SER A 92 -9.00 -0.42 -4.37
CA SER A 92 -7.54 -0.31 -4.41
C SER A 92 -6.84 -1.31 -5.32
N SER A 93 -7.53 -2.31 -5.89
CA SER A 93 -6.91 -3.40 -6.66
C SER A 93 -5.98 -2.93 -7.78
N LYS A 94 -6.44 -1.96 -8.59
CA LYS A 94 -5.62 -1.39 -9.67
C LYS A 94 -4.41 -0.62 -9.12
N SER A 95 -4.58 0.11 -8.01
CA SER A 95 -3.52 0.85 -7.33
C SER A 95 -2.49 -0.10 -6.74
N PHE A 96 -2.91 -1.19 -6.12
CA PHE A 96 -2.06 -2.24 -5.58
C PHE A 96 -1.19 -2.87 -6.66
N SER A 97 -1.79 -3.27 -7.79
CA SER A 97 -1.06 -3.84 -8.92
C SER A 97 -0.02 -2.88 -9.49
N ARG A 98 -0.37 -1.59 -9.61
CA ARG A 98 0.56 -0.55 -10.09
C ARG A 98 1.74 -0.36 -9.16
N ILE A 99 1.51 -0.30 -7.85
CA ILE A 99 2.58 -0.15 -6.85
C ILE A 99 3.46 -1.40 -6.81
N ASP A 100 2.87 -2.60 -6.83
CA ASP A 100 3.63 -3.86 -6.90
C ASP A 100 4.60 -3.87 -8.10
N PHE A 101 4.15 -3.37 -9.25
CA PHE A 101 5.00 -3.25 -10.44
C PHE A 101 6.14 -2.23 -10.25
N GLU A 102 5.89 -1.09 -9.60
CA GLU A 102 6.93 -0.10 -9.29
C GLU A 102 7.96 -0.66 -8.29
N ILE A 103 7.52 -1.43 -7.30
CA ILE A 103 8.39 -2.14 -6.36
C ILE A 103 9.25 -3.15 -7.11
N PHE A 104 8.63 -3.95 -7.98
CA PHE A 104 9.35 -4.91 -8.82
C PHE A 104 10.44 -4.23 -9.66
N LYS A 105 10.11 -3.14 -10.37
CA LYS A 105 11.08 -2.38 -11.17
C LYS A 105 12.26 -1.88 -10.33
N SER A 106 11.98 -1.44 -9.12
CA SER A 106 13.01 -0.92 -8.20
C SER A 106 13.95 -2.02 -7.71
N LEU A 107 13.41 -3.18 -7.36
CA LEU A 107 14.17 -4.35 -6.95
C LEU A 107 14.95 -4.97 -8.10
N TRP A 108 14.39 -4.98 -9.30
CA TRP A 108 15.09 -5.44 -10.50
C TRP A 108 16.31 -4.56 -10.80
N ARG A 109 16.15 -3.23 -10.72
CA ARG A 109 17.27 -2.29 -10.88
C ARG A 109 18.32 -2.45 -9.80
N TRP A 110 17.92 -2.69 -8.54
CA TRP A 110 18.83 -2.98 -7.43
C TRP A 110 19.63 -4.25 -7.70
N ALA A 111 18.99 -5.34 -8.10
CA ALA A 111 19.63 -6.61 -8.40
C ALA A 111 20.60 -6.51 -9.60
N LYS A 112 20.21 -5.82 -10.68
CA LYS A 112 21.07 -5.56 -11.85
C LYS A 112 22.32 -4.77 -11.49
N ARG A 113 22.17 -3.71 -10.69
CA ARG A 113 23.31 -2.89 -10.26
C ARG A 113 24.28 -3.70 -9.41
N ARG A 114 23.78 -4.56 -8.56
CA ARG A 114 24.59 -5.41 -7.69
C ARG A 114 25.39 -6.47 -8.46
N HIS A 115 24.88 -6.91 -9.58
CA HIS A 115 25.46 -7.97 -10.41
C HIS A 115 25.54 -7.53 -11.87
N SER A 116 26.26 -6.44 -12.12
CA SER A 116 26.38 -5.83 -13.46
C SER A 116 26.96 -6.78 -14.53
N LYS A 117 27.87 -7.68 -14.12
CA LYS A 117 28.52 -8.66 -15.00
C LYS A 117 27.70 -9.97 -15.20
N LYS A 118 26.52 -10.12 -14.55
CA LYS A 118 25.70 -11.34 -14.63
C LYS A 118 24.54 -11.16 -15.60
N SER A 119 24.12 -12.27 -16.23
CA SER A 119 22.99 -12.29 -17.16
C SER A 119 21.66 -12.01 -16.45
N LYS A 120 20.65 -11.58 -17.21
CA LYS A 120 19.29 -11.36 -16.68
C LYS A 120 18.68 -12.65 -16.13
N HIS A 121 18.96 -13.80 -16.75
CA HIS A 121 18.51 -15.12 -16.29
C HIS A 121 19.09 -15.44 -14.91
N TRP A 122 20.39 -15.29 -14.75
CA TRP A 122 21.05 -15.52 -13.46
C TRP A 122 20.46 -14.64 -12.34
N ILE A 123 20.21 -13.36 -12.62
CA ILE A 123 19.59 -12.43 -11.65
C ILE A 123 18.18 -12.88 -11.28
N LYS A 124 17.39 -13.29 -12.29
CA LYS A 124 16.04 -13.83 -12.09
C LYS A 124 16.09 -15.04 -11.18
N ASP A 125 16.92 -16.03 -11.50
CA ASP A 125 16.97 -17.30 -10.78
C ASP A 125 17.47 -17.11 -9.32
N LYS A 126 18.34 -16.12 -9.11
CA LYS A 126 18.85 -15.80 -7.77
C LYS A 126 17.87 -15.07 -6.87
N TYR A 127 17.09 -14.14 -7.40
CA TYR A 127 16.29 -13.21 -6.61
C TYR A 127 14.77 -13.30 -6.83
N PHE A 128 14.34 -13.84 -7.95
CA PHE A 128 12.94 -13.89 -8.36
C PHE A 128 12.49 -15.34 -8.55
N LEU A 129 12.21 -15.99 -7.42
CA LEU A 129 11.87 -17.40 -7.38
C LEU A 129 10.43 -17.67 -7.83
N GLN A 130 10.17 -18.91 -8.26
CA GLN A 130 8.81 -19.40 -8.42
C GLN A 130 8.34 -19.96 -7.07
N LEU A 131 7.32 -19.36 -6.48
CA LEU A 131 6.78 -19.74 -5.17
C LEU A 131 5.25 -19.91 -5.25
N LYS A 132 4.75 -21.04 -4.80
CA LYS A 132 3.30 -21.36 -4.77
C LYS A 132 2.60 -21.10 -6.11
N GLY A 133 3.17 -21.58 -7.21
CA GLY A 133 2.63 -21.41 -8.57
C GLY A 133 2.85 -20.03 -9.20
N ARG A 134 3.36 -19.06 -8.47
CA ARG A 134 3.66 -17.70 -8.99
C ARG A 134 5.10 -17.57 -9.41
N LYS A 135 5.31 -17.06 -10.61
CA LYS A 135 6.63 -16.69 -11.14
C LYS A 135 7.03 -15.29 -10.64
N TRP A 136 8.33 -15.00 -10.64
CA TRP A 136 8.90 -13.67 -10.34
C TRP A 136 8.64 -13.15 -8.92
N CYS A 137 8.60 -14.03 -7.92
CA CYS A 137 8.50 -13.62 -6.52
C CYS A 137 9.87 -13.22 -5.99
N PHE A 138 10.08 -11.96 -5.63
CA PHE A 138 11.32 -11.54 -4.97
C PHE A 138 11.44 -12.23 -3.62
N ALA A 139 12.50 -13.01 -3.44
CA ALA A 139 12.70 -13.82 -2.24
C ALA A 139 14.19 -14.00 -1.94
N ALA A 140 14.47 -14.37 -0.70
CA ALA A 140 15.80 -14.76 -0.24
C ALA A 140 15.72 -16.08 0.53
N ILE A 141 16.68 -16.95 0.28
CA ILE A 141 16.86 -18.19 1.04
C ILE A 141 17.84 -17.90 2.15
N GLU A 142 17.42 -18.03 3.39
CA GLU A 142 18.30 -17.96 4.56
C GLU A 142 18.69 -19.38 4.95
N LYS A 143 19.95 -19.70 4.72
CA LYS A 143 20.54 -20.95 5.20
C LYS A 143 20.54 -20.94 6.71
N ARG A 144 20.00 -21.98 7.31
CA ARG A 144 20.05 -22.23 8.76
C ARG A 144 21.12 -23.28 9.06
N SER A 145 21.46 -23.42 10.33
CA SER A 145 22.38 -24.49 10.79
C SER A 145 21.92 -25.85 10.28
N LYS A 146 22.85 -26.79 10.12
CA LYS A 146 22.64 -28.13 9.52
C LYS A 146 21.41 -28.90 10.06
N SER A 147 20.93 -28.55 11.26
CA SER A 147 19.75 -29.16 11.91
C SER A 147 18.40 -28.57 11.50
N TYR A 148 18.35 -27.46 10.75
CA TYR A 148 17.10 -26.78 10.41
C TYR A 148 16.98 -26.55 8.91
N LYS A 149 15.76 -26.77 8.34
CA LYS A 149 15.45 -26.47 6.93
C LYS A 149 15.66 -24.98 6.64
N ASP A 150 16.22 -24.70 5.48
CA ASP A 150 16.40 -23.34 4.97
C ASP A 150 15.07 -22.55 4.97
N LYS A 151 15.10 -21.31 5.41
CA LYS A 151 13.93 -20.44 5.44
C LYS A 151 13.86 -19.56 4.22
N THR A 152 12.81 -19.73 3.43
CA THR A 152 12.52 -18.82 2.30
C THR A 152 11.75 -17.61 2.81
N LEU A 153 12.38 -16.43 2.74
CA LEU A 153 11.74 -15.15 3.00
C LEU A 153 11.28 -14.54 1.68
N ARG A 154 9.97 -14.37 1.51
CA ARG A 154 9.40 -13.73 0.32
C ARG A 154 8.97 -12.29 0.59
N LEU A 155 9.08 -11.45 -0.41
CA LEU A 155 8.45 -10.14 -0.40
C LEU A 155 6.94 -10.31 -0.50
N LYS A 156 6.22 -9.62 0.39
CA LYS A 156 4.77 -9.50 0.31
C LYS A 156 4.38 -8.62 -0.88
N ARG A 157 3.21 -8.84 -1.42
CA ARG A 157 2.63 -8.03 -2.48
C ARG A 157 1.35 -7.38 -1.97
N LEU A 158 1.09 -6.17 -2.41
CA LEU A 158 -0.18 -5.51 -2.13
C LEU A 158 -1.35 -6.27 -2.73
N GLY A 159 -1.17 -6.85 -3.93
CA GLY A 159 -2.18 -7.68 -4.58
C GLY A 159 -2.54 -8.98 -3.85
N ASP A 160 -1.77 -9.39 -2.83
CA ASP A 160 -2.09 -10.53 -1.97
C ASP A 160 -3.00 -10.13 -0.78
N ILE A 161 -3.21 -8.82 -0.57
CA ILE A 161 -4.07 -8.30 0.49
C ILE A 161 -5.50 -8.25 -0.02
N SER A 162 -6.38 -8.98 0.65
CA SER A 162 -7.81 -9.01 0.27
C SER A 162 -8.43 -7.62 0.48
N ILE A 163 -9.10 -7.13 -0.55
CA ILE A 163 -9.94 -5.94 -0.43
C ILE A 163 -11.15 -6.30 0.43
N LYS A 164 -11.44 -5.45 1.41
CA LYS A 164 -12.62 -5.60 2.26
C LYS A 164 -13.63 -4.52 1.88
N ASN A 165 -14.85 -4.91 1.66
CA ASN A 165 -15.93 -3.94 1.49
C ASN A 165 -16.18 -3.25 2.83
N TYR A 166 -16.36 -1.94 2.77
CA TYR A 166 -16.82 -1.18 3.92
C TYR A 166 -18.25 -1.59 4.25
N VAL A 167 -18.46 -2.09 5.45
CA VAL A 167 -19.82 -2.34 5.96
C VAL A 167 -20.37 -1.00 6.45
N ARG A 168 -21.44 -0.53 5.82
CA ARG A 168 -22.07 0.72 6.21
C ARG A 168 -22.70 0.53 7.58
N VAL A 169 -22.25 1.30 8.55
CA VAL A 169 -22.89 1.34 9.87
C VAL A 169 -24.28 1.95 9.70
N ARG A 170 -25.28 1.39 10.37
CA ARG A 170 -26.64 1.98 10.39
C ARG A 170 -26.56 3.39 10.96
N GLY A 171 -27.26 4.36 10.36
CA GLY A 171 -27.11 5.78 10.72
C GLY A 171 -27.41 6.11 12.18
N GLU A 172 -28.22 5.28 12.83
CA GLU A 172 -28.61 5.43 14.24
C GLU A 172 -27.78 4.55 15.19
N ALA A 173 -26.93 3.65 14.64
CA ALA A 173 -26.12 2.77 15.48
C ALA A 173 -24.99 3.53 16.16
N ASN A 174 -24.96 3.44 17.48
CA ASN A 174 -23.96 4.04 18.36
C ASN A 174 -23.27 2.93 19.19
N PRO A 175 -21.94 2.76 19.13
CA PRO A 175 -21.24 1.72 19.88
C PRO A 175 -21.37 1.89 21.41
N TYR A 176 -21.77 3.07 21.87
CA TYR A 176 -22.00 3.35 23.29
C TYR A 176 -23.48 3.21 23.73
N ASP A 177 -24.38 2.86 22.78
CA ASP A 177 -25.78 2.62 23.07
C ASP A 177 -26.01 1.12 23.32
N PRO A 178 -26.47 0.70 24.51
CA PRO A 178 -26.74 -0.70 24.82
C PRO A 178 -27.71 -1.38 23.85
N ALA A 179 -28.64 -0.63 23.24
CA ALA A 179 -29.56 -1.15 22.25
C ALA A 179 -28.88 -1.71 20.99
N TYR A 180 -27.63 -1.34 20.73
CA TYR A 180 -26.85 -1.77 19.58
C TYR A 180 -25.65 -2.64 19.96
N ALA A 181 -25.58 -3.14 21.21
CA ALA A 181 -24.45 -3.96 21.68
C ALA A 181 -24.21 -5.21 20.81
N ASP A 182 -25.30 -5.87 20.37
CA ASP A 182 -25.22 -7.06 19.50
C ASP A 182 -24.92 -6.73 18.02
N TYR A 183 -24.90 -5.45 17.67
CA TYR A 183 -24.60 -5.00 16.30
C TYR A 183 -23.10 -4.83 16.06
N TYR A 184 -22.31 -4.53 17.07
CA TYR A 184 -20.85 -4.32 17.03
C TYR A 184 -20.06 -5.52 17.52
#